data_689811dc61cb73be0878228638c08da0
#
_entry.id   689811dc61cb73be0878228638c08da0
#
_cell.length_a   1.000
_cell.length_b   1.000
_cell.length_c   1.000
_cell.angle_alpha   90.00
_cell.angle_beta   90.00
_cell.angle_gamma   90.00
#
_symmetry.space_group_name_H-M   'P 1'
#
loop_
_entity.id
_entity.type
_entity.pdbx_description
1 polymer ?
#
loop_
_entity_poly.entity_id
_entity_poly.type
_entity_poly.pdbx_seq_one_letter_code
_entity_poly.pdbx_strand_id
1 'polypeptide(L)'
;KYIKENRIFLDKNIFDNDAIIMKNIKSNKVFLKTETKKVLTFDFTNFPYLAIWSKPDANFVCIEPWFNTADKVDSNGNFEEKEDLIELKPNKSFEAKYSVEFF
;
A
#
# COMPACT_ATOMS: atom_id res chain seq x y z
N LYS A 1 -10.26 -10.96 5.08
CA LYS A 1 -11.36 -10.95 4.11
C LYS A 1 -10.86 -11.00 2.67
N TYR A 2 -9.88 -10.16 2.33
CA TYR A 2 -9.28 -10.15 1.00
C TYR A 2 -8.12 -11.12 0.87
N ILE A 3 -7.53 -11.54 1.97
CA ILE A 3 -6.32 -12.36 1.98
C ILE A 3 -6.68 -13.81 2.24
N LYS A 4 -6.27 -14.68 1.32
CA LYS A 4 -6.41 -16.15 1.46
C LYS A 4 -5.05 -16.77 1.24
N GLU A 5 -4.58 -17.56 2.21
CA GLU A 5 -3.28 -18.24 2.12
C GLU A 5 -2.15 -17.28 1.77
N ASN A 6 -2.13 -16.10 2.40
CA ASN A 6 -1.15 -15.04 2.14
C ASN A 6 -1.19 -14.49 0.70
N ARG A 7 -2.35 -14.61 0.05
CA ARG A 7 -2.54 -14.13 -1.33
C ARG A 7 -3.79 -13.28 -1.44
N ILE A 8 -3.73 -12.32 -2.33
CA ILE A 8 -4.88 -11.54 -2.75
C ILE A 8 -5.08 -11.82 -4.22
N PHE A 9 -6.26 -12.34 -4.58
CA PHE A 9 -6.59 -12.64 -5.96
C PHE A 9 -7.18 -11.40 -6.62
N LEU A 10 -6.53 -10.94 -7.68
CA LEU A 10 -6.89 -9.71 -8.37
C LEU A 10 -7.97 -10.01 -9.42
N ASP A 11 -9.19 -10.16 -8.96
CA ASP A 11 -10.32 -10.33 -9.87
C ASP A 11 -10.97 -8.96 -10.12
N LYS A 12 -11.95 -8.92 -11.02
CA LYS A 12 -12.56 -7.67 -11.46
C LYS A 12 -13.36 -6.95 -10.37
N ASN A 13 -13.73 -7.64 -9.29
CA ASN A 13 -14.57 -7.09 -8.24
C ASN A 13 -13.81 -6.79 -6.94
N ILE A 14 -12.51 -7.12 -6.89
CA ILE A 14 -11.76 -7.00 -5.63
C ILE A 14 -11.66 -5.55 -5.15
N PHE A 15 -11.76 -4.59 -6.07
CA PHE A 15 -11.66 -3.16 -5.75
C PHE A 15 -13.00 -2.44 -5.79
N ASP A 16 -14.12 -3.16 -5.71
CA ASP A 16 -15.46 -2.53 -5.73
C ASP A 16 -15.65 -1.54 -4.58
N ASN A 17 -14.98 -1.75 -3.46
CA ASN A 17 -15.00 -0.87 -2.30
C ASN A 17 -13.74 -0.03 -2.19
N ASP A 18 -13.15 0.36 -3.35
CA ASP A 18 -11.96 1.19 -3.41
C ASP A 18 -10.67 0.39 -3.15
N ALA A 19 -9.55 1.08 -2.92
CA ALA A 19 -8.25 0.45 -2.69
C ALA A 19 -8.28 -0.46 -1.45
N ILE A 20 -7.47 -1.50 -1.50
CA ILE A 20 -7.23 -2.35 -0.33
C ILE A 20 -6.03 -1.78 0.41
N ILE A 21 -6.25 -1.31 1.64
CA ILE A 21 -5.22 -0.69 2.46
C ILE A 21 -4.88 -1.62 3.60
N MET A 22 -3.61 -1.99 3.70
CA MET A 22 -3.11 -2.90 4.73
C MET A 22 -2.14 -2.14 5.63
N LYS A 23 -2.34 -2.26 6.95
CA LYS A 23 -1.51 -1.59 7.94
C LYS A 23 -0.68 -2.62 8.72
N ASN A 24 0.62 -2.33 8.86
CA ASN A 24 1.52 -3.11 9.72
C ASN A 24 1.46 -4.62 9.46
N ILE A 25 1.40 -5.01 8.21
CA ILE A 25 1.44 -6.44 7.86
C ILE A 25 2.83 -6.99 8.20
N LYS A 26 2.89 -8.27 8.52
CA LYS A 26 4.14 -8.90 8.97
C LYS A 26 5.20 -8.97 7.88
N SER A 27 4.78 -9.05 6.63
CA SER A 27 5.69 -9.07 5.49
C SER A 27 6.17 -7.67 5.17
N ASN A 28 7.36 -7.53 4.64
CA ASN A 28 7.89 -6.27 4.11
C ASN A 28 8.05 -6.31 2.59
N LYS A 29 7.61 -7.39 1.96
CA LYS A 29 7.65 -7.56 0.51
C LYS A 29 6.36 -8.18 0.02
N VAL A 30 5.96 -7.81 -1.19
CA VAL A 30 4.88 -8.47 -1.91
C VAL A 30 5.37 -8.87 -3.29
N PHE A 31 4.75 -9.92 -3.82
CA PHE A 31 5.08 -10.42 -5.15
C PHE A 31 3.85 -10.30 -6.03
N LEU A 32 4.04 -9.79 -7.23
CA LEU A 32 3.02 -9.87 -8.25
C LEU A 32 3.29 -11.12 -9.07
N LYS A 33 2.27 -11.96 -9.19
CA LYS A 33 2.40 -13.25 -9.86
C LYS A 33 1.25 -13.46 -10.84
N THR A 34 1.56 -14.12 -11.95
CA THR A 34 0.54 -14.78 -12.76
C THR A 34 0.39 -16.23 -12.26
N GLU A 35 -0.46 -17.01 -12.91
CA GLU A 35 -0.62 -18.43 -12.55
C GLU A 35 0.68 -19.22 -12.67
N THR A 36 1.54 -18.83 -13.59
CA THR A 36 2.72 -19.61 -13.94
C THR A 36 4.05 -19.01 -13.49
N LYS A 37 4.11 -17.70 -13.22
CA LYS A 37 5.39 -17.06 -12.90
C LYS A 37 5.24 -15.84 -12.02
N LYS A 38 6.32 -15.51 -11.34
CA LYS A 38 6.48 -14.27 -10.61
C LYS A 38 6.85 -13.17 -11.61
N VAL A 39 6.19 -12.02 -11.50
CA VAL A 39 6.42 -10.86 -12.38
C VAL A 39 7.35 -9.87 -11.72
N LEU A 40 7.11 -9.54 -10.46
CA LEU A 40 7.96 -8.61 -9.72
C LEU A 40 7.88 -8.86 -8.22
N THR A 41 8.89 -8.33 -7.52
CA THR A 41 8.91 -8.22 -6.07
C THR A 41 8.93 -6.75 -5.71
N PHE A 42 8.04 -6.34 -4.82
CA PHE A 42 7.97 -4.98 -4.32
C PHE A 42 8.35 -4.96 -2.84
N ASP A 43 9.43 -4.24 -2.51
CA ASP A 43 9.92 -4.11 -1.15
C ASP A 43 9.47 -2.77 -0.58
N PHE A 44 8.67 -2.81 0.50
CA PHE A 44 8.15 -1.62 1.17
C PHE A 44 8.59 -1.57 2.63
N THR A 45 9.78 -2.09 2.91
CA THR A 45 10.37 -2.05 4.26
C THR A 45 10.31 -0.63 4.82
N ASN A 46 9.92 -0.51 6.09
CA ASN A 46 9.76 0.75 6.82
C ASN A 46 8.54 1.59 6.44
N PHE A 47 7.67 1.11 5.54
CA PHE A 47 6.40 1.78 5.30
C PHE A 47 5.31 1.11 6.14
N PRO A 48 4.53 1.90 6.91
CA PRO A 48 3.49 1.31 7.77
C PRO A 48 2.26 0.82 7.00
N TYR A 49 2.05 1.32 5.78
CA TYR A 49 0.90 0.95 4.97
C TYR A 49 1.32 0.48 3.60
N LEU A 50 0.57 -0.48 3.09
CA LEU A 50 0.64 -0.87 1.68
C LEU A 50 -0.77 -0.85 1.13
N ALA A 51 -0.98 -0.11 0.05
CA ALA A 51 -2.25 -0.06 -0.63
C ALA A 51 -2.11 -0.68 -2.01
N ILE A 52 -3.14 -1.36 -2.46
CA ILE A 52 -3.23 -1.85 -3.83
C ILE A 52 -4.56 -1.45 -4.43
N TRP A 53 -4.53 -1.15 -5.72
CA TRP A 53 -5.73 -0.74 -6.43
C TRP A 53 -5.56 -0.94 -7.92
N SER A 54 -6.67 -1.17 -8.59
CA SER A 54 -6.75 -1.19 -10.03
C SER A 54 -8.13 -0.72 -10.45
N LYS A 55 -8.21 -0.16 -11.64
CA LYS A 55 -9.50 0.11 -12.28
C LYS A 55 -10.04 -1.21 -12.83
N PRO A 56 -11.33 -1.52 -12.66
CA PRO A 56 -11.91 -2.73 -13.22
C PRO A 56 -11.62 -2.87 -14.72
N ASP A 57 -11.24 -4.06 -15.12
CA ASP A 57 -10.92 -4.44 -16.51
C ASP A 57 -9.73 -3.68 -17.12
N ALA A 58 -8.94 -2.96 -16.31
CA ALA A 58 -7.73 -2.31 -16.79
C ALA A 58 -6.52 -3.24 -16.65
N ASN A 59 -5.54 -3.04 -17.52
CA ASN A 59 -4.33 -3.88 -17.57
C ASN A 59 -3.20 -3.29 -16.72
N PHE A 60 -3.52 -2.92 -15.48
CA PHE A 60 -2.50 -2.45 -14.54
C PHE A 60 -2.94 -2.72 -13.11
N VAL A 61 -1.99 -2.66 -12.20
CA VAL A 61 -2.25 -2.64 -10.76
C VAL A 61 -1.33 -1.61 -10.13
N CYS A 62 -1.86 -0.81 -9.22
CA CYS A 62 -1.08 0.13 -8.43
C CYS A 62 -0.65 -0.56 -7.14
N ILE A 63 0.63 -0.47 -6.82
CA ILE A 63 1.20 -0.96 -5.57
C ILE A 63 1.80 0.27 -4.89
N GLU A 64 1.23 0.67 -3.75
CA GLU A 64 1.48 2.00 -3.19
C GLU A 64 1.93 1.89 -1.73
N PRO A 65 3.19 2.19 -1.44
CA PRO A 65 3.63 2.28 -0.05
C PRO A 65 3.23 3.63 0.52
N TRP A 66 2.61 3.65 1.70
CA TRP A 66 2.13 4.88 2.32
C TRP A 66 2.69 5.05 3.72
N PHE A 67 2.92 6.30 4.11
CA PHE A 67 3.18 6.67 5.50
C PHE A 67 1.92 7.15 6.20
N ASN A 68 0.91 7.58 5.47
CA ASN A 68 -0.28 8.18 6.02
C ASN A 68 -1.51 7.79 5.19
N THR A 69 -2.69 8.06 5.73
CA THR A 69 -3.96 7.75 5.08
C THR A 69 -4.85 8.98 5.06
N ALA A 70 -6.00 8.88 4.38
CA ALA A 70 -7.02 9.90 4.42
C ALA A 70 -7.57 10.07 5.84
N ASP A 71 -8.20 11.21 6.12
CA ASP A 71 -8.82 11.45 7.41
C ASP A 71 -9.91 10.41 7.69
N LYS A 72 -10.01 10.03 8.96
CA LYS A 72 -11.10 9.17 9.41
C LYS A 72 -12.40 9.93 9.41
N VAL A 73 -13.51 9.18 9.39
CA VAL A 73 -14.86 9.75 9.41
C VAL A 73 -15.08 10.65 10.63
N ASP A 74 -14.48 10.28 11.76
CA ASP A 74 -14.59 11.02 13.01
C ASP A 74 -13.47 12.04 13.24
N SER A 75 -12.70 12.37 12.19
CA SER A 75 -11.65 13.38 12.28
C SER A 75 -12.22 14.74 12.64
N ASN A 76 -11.50 15.47 13.51
CA ASN A 76 -11.87 16.83 13.89
C ASN A 76 -11.41 17.87 12.87
N GLY A 77 -10.71 17.46 11.81
CA GLY A 77 -10.20 18.35 10.78
C GLY A 77 -8.94 19.12 11.17
N ASN A 78 -8.39 18.91 12.37
CA ASN A 78 -7.17 19.54 12.78
C ASN A 78 -5.97 18.75 12.27
N PHE A 79 -5.25 19.32 11.30
CA PHE A 79 -4.13 18.63 10.66
C PHE A 79 -3.06 18.20 11.65
N GLU A 80 -2.75 19.05 12.64
CA GLU A 80 -1.70 18.74 13.62
C GLU A 80 -2.03 17.54 14.52
N GLU A 81 -3.31 17.23 14.66
CA GLU A 81 -3.78 16.10 15.45
C GLU A 81 -4.01 14.85 14.63
N LYS A 82 -3.77 14.91 13.33
CA LYS A 82 -3.96 13.76 12.46
C LYS A 82 -2.97 12.64 12.80
N GLU A 83 -3.46 11.38 12.79
CA GLU A 83 -2.62 10.21 13.03
C GLU A 83 -1.51 10.06 11.99
N ASP A 84 -0.43 9.42 12.42
CA ASP A 84 0.66 8.98 11.53
C ASP A 84 1.37 10.12 10.80
N LEU A 85 1.22 11.35 11.25
CA LEU A 85 1.96 12.45 10.66
C LEU A 85 3.45 12.34 10.96
N ILE A 86 4.24 12.71 9.97
CA ILE A 86 5.67 12.84 10.12
C ILE A 86 5.99 14.33 10.21
N GLU A 87 6.56 14.74 11.34
CA GLU A 87 6.99 16.12 11.52
C GLU A 87 8.42 16.29 11.04
N LEU A 88 8.63 17.22 10.12
CA LEU A 88 9.96 17.54 9.63
C LEU A 88 10.34 18.95 10.08
N LYS A 89 11.32 19.02 10.96
CA LYS A 89 11.81 20.31 11.48
C LYS A 89 12.68 21.01 10.44
N PRO A 90 12.82 22.36 10.54
CA PRO A 90 13.68 23.10 9.62
C PRO A 90 15.11 22.54 9.58
N ASN A 91 15.69 22.55 8.39
CA ASN A 91 17.07 22.07 8.14
C ASN A 91 17.27 20.57 8.42
N LYS A 92 16.20 19.80 8.51
CA LYS A 92 16.24 18.36 8.63
C LYS A 92 15.77 17.72 7.33
N SER A 93 16.10 16.46 7.14
CA SER A 93 15.63 15.69 5.98
C SER A 93 14.97 14.40 6.43
N PHE A 94 14.05 13.94 5.63
CA PHE A 94 13.38 12.65 5.81
C PHE A 94 13.61 11.84 4.55
N GLU A 95 14.04 10.59 4.71
CA GLU A 95 14.26 9.69 3.59
C GLU A 95 13.28 8.53 3.63
N ALA A 96 12.74 8.20 2.47
CA ALA A 96 11.92 7.02 2.28
C ALA A 96 12.37 6.30 1.02
N LYS A 97 12.35 4.98 1.07
CA LYS A 97 12.88 4.18 -0.04
C LYS A 97 12.03 2.93 -0.21
N TYR A 98 11.65 2.65 -1.42
CA TYR A 98 11.07 1.37 -1.80
C TYR A 98 11.84 0.85 -3.01
N SER A 99 11.70 -0.43 -3.30
CA SER A 99 12.38 -0.99 -4.45
C SER A 99 11.50 -2.01 -5.17
N VAL A 100 11.77 -2.17 -6.45
CA VAL A 100 11.06 -3.11 -7.31
C VAL A 100 12.08 -3.94 -8.06
N GLU A 101 11.93 -5.25 -7.97
CA GLU A 101 12.74 -6.18 -8.75
C GLU A 101 11.85 -6.83 -9.80
N PHE A 102 12.22 -6.73 -11.06
CA PHE A 102 11.47 -7.31 -12.15
C PHE A 102 12.08 -8.65 -12.55
N PHE A 103 11.21 -9.58 -12.94
CA PHE A 103 11.63 -10.91 -13.39
C PHE A 103 11.34 -11.12 -14.87
#